data_cdc71cb002d5c2563e2d567eadcf347d
#
_entry.id   cdc71cb002d5c2563e2d567eadcf347d
#
_cell.length_a   1.000
_cell.length_b   1.000
_cell.length_c   1.000
_cell.angle_alpha   90.00
_cell.angle_beta   90.00
_cell.angle_gamma   90.00
#
_symmetry.space_group_name_H-M   'P 1'
#
loop_
_entity.id
_entity.type
_entity.pdbx_description
1 polymer ?
#
loop_
_entity_poly.entity_id
_entity_poly.type
_entity_poly.pdbx_seq_one_letter_code
_entity_poly.pdbx_strand_id
1 'polypeptide(L)'
;GVQTCALPILFMASYELSKTKRNLIVSVMLISAFVAILNQTLLNTALPHIMRELNINENTSQWLITGFMLVNGVMIPLTAYLMDKVKTRPLYLGAMGSFLIGSIVAAIAPNFGVLMIARVIQAVGAGILMPLMQFTLFTLFSKEHRGFAMGLAGLVIQFAPAIGPTFTGLIIDNASWRVPFIVIVGIALVTFIFGFVSISSYNTTKETKLDKRSVIYSTLGFGLMLYAFSSAGNLGFSNPIVLCSVLISLIIIGIFVKRQITISNPLLNLKIFNNKIFCFSTITSMIIMLSMVGPALLIPLYVQNALGLSALLSGLVIMPGAIINGIMSVFTGKFYDKYGPRPLIFTGFILLISCTFLLCFLKVDTSYTYLIVIYAIRMFAVS
;
A
#
# COMPACT_ATOMS: atom_id res chain seq x y z
N GLY A 1 -7.84 -40.42 -29.88
CA GLY A 1 -7.43 -39.08 -30.10
C GLY A 1 -8.02 -38.14 -29.04
N VAL A 2 -7.39 -38.06 -27.89
CA VAL A 2 -7.70 -37.04 -26.90
C VAL A 2 -6.65 -35.95 -27.10
N GLN A 3 -7.01 -34.89 -27.83
CA GLN A 3 -6.24 -33.65 -27.83
C GLN A 3 -6.47 -32.98 -26.45
N THR A 4 -5.56 -33.22 -25.56
CA THR A 4 -5.42 -32.39 -24.33
C THR A 4 -5.18 -30.95 -24.74
N CYS A 5 -6.18 -30.10 -24.51
CA CYS A 5 -6.07 -28.67 -24.53
C CYS A 5 -5.09 -28.29 -23.36
N ALA A 6 -3.80 -28.42 -23.60
CA ALA A 6 -2.76 -27.90 -22.72
C ALA A 6 -2.83 -26.36 -22.83
N LEU A 7 -3.49 -25.76 -21.86
CA LEU A 7 -3.39 -24.34 -21.56
C LEU A 7 -1.92 -23.89 -21.55
N PRO A 8 -1.61 -22.67 -22.03
CA PRO A 8 -0.26 -22.15 -22.07
C PRO A 8 0.24 -21.74 -20.66
N ILE A 9 0.30 -22.71 -19.77
CA ILE A 9 0.99 -22.61 -18.46
C ILE A 9 2.49 -22.93 -18.62
N LEU A 10 2.95 -23.25 -19.81
CA LEU A 10 4.23 -23.89 -20.10
C LEU A 10 5.31 -22.93 -20.61
N PHE A 11 5.24 -21.62 -20.30
CA PHE A 11 6.39 -20.74 -20.52
C PHE A 11 6.56 -19.70 -19.38
N MET A 12 6.47 -20.13 -18.13
CA MET A 12 7.34 -19.55 -17.13
C MET A 12 8.64 -20.35 -17.18
N ALA A 13 9.50 -20.00 -18.14
CA ALA A 13 10.90 -20.35 -18.02
C ALA A 13 11.32 -19.86 -16.62
N SER A 14 11.64 -20.78 -15.72
CA SER A 14 12.33 -20.47 -14.49
C SER A 14 13.62 -19.77 -14.93
N TYR A 15 13.62 -18.45 -14.82
CA TYR A 15 14.79 -17.65 -15.14
C TYR A 15 15.80 -18.04 -14.06
N GLU A 16 16.73 -18.97 -14.38
CA GLU A 16 17.73 -19.46 -13.45
C GLU A 16 18.74 -18.34 -13.17
N LEU A 17 18.27 -17.39 -12.37
CA LEU A 17 19.15 -16.39 -11.79
C LEU A 17 19.96 -17.06 -10.67
N SER A 18 21.26 -16.77 -10.61
CA SER A 18 22.05 -17.14 -9.43
C SER A 18 21.34 -16.65 -8.16
N LYS A 19 21.41 -17.43 -7.08
CA LYS A 19 20.77 -17.09 -5.78
C LYS A 19 21.12 -15.67 -5.34
N THR A 20 22.38 -15.25 -5.55
CA THR A 20 22.87 -13.90 -5.22
C THR A 20 22.16 -12.82 -6.03
N LYS A 21 22.03 -12.99 -7.35
CA LYS A 21 21.36 -12.01 -8.21
C LYS A 21 19.86 -11.91 -7.91
N ARG A 22 19.20 -13.05 -7.67
CA ARG A 22 17.81 -13.09 -7.23
C ARG A 22 17.61 -12.31 -5.93
N ASN A 23 18.42 -12.60 -4.92
CA ASN A 23 18.30 -11.94 -3.61
C ASN A 23 18.56 -10.44 -3.72
N LEU A 24 19.49 -10.01 -4.56
CA LEU A 24 19.76 -8.59 -4.79
C LEU A 24 18.55 -7.88 -5.45
N ILE A 25 17.96 -8.48 -6.50
CA ILE A 25 16.75 -7.94 -7.13
C ILE A 25 15.61 -7.82 -6.12
N VAL A 26 15.37 -8.87 -5.33
CA VAL A 26 14.34 -8.91 -4.30
C VAL A 26 14.57 -7.82 -3.25
N SER A 27 15.81 -7.67 -2.75
CA SER A 27 16.14 -6.63 -1.77
C SER A 27 15.91 -5.23 -2.33
N VAL A 28 16.32 -4.97 -3.56
CA VAL A 28 16.09 -3.67 -4.23
C VAL A 28 14.58 -3.39 -4.36
N MET A 29 13.78 -4.36 -4.76
CA MET A 29 12.33 -4.20 -4.88
C MET A 29 11.65 -3.96 -3.52
N LEU A 30 12.06 -4.71 -2.48
CA LEU A 30 11.53 -4.54 -1.13
C LEU A 30 11.89 -3.16 -0.54
N ILE A 31 13.13 -2.71 -0.70
CA ILE A 31 13.56 -1.39 -0.24
C ILE A 31 12.83 -0.28 -1.00
N SER A 32 12.65 -0.42 -2.32
CA SER A 32 11.89 0.55 -3.12
C SER A 32 10.45 0.69 -2.64
N ALA A 33 9.77 -0.43 -2.40
CA ALA A 33 8.41 -0.43 -1.87
C ALA A 33 8.36 0.12 -0.44
N PHE A 34 9.34 -0.24 0.40
CA PHE A 34 9.46 0.30 1.77
C PHE A 34 9.55 1.82 1.75
N VAL A 35 10.43 2.40 0.93
CA VAL A 35 10.62 3.85 0.85
C VAL A 35 9.36 4.54 0.31
N ALA A 36 8.67 3.93 -0.66
CA ALA A 36 7.42 4.47 -1.18
C ALA A 36 6.31 4.52 -0.11
N ILE A 37 6.16 3.45 0.69
CA ILE A 37 5.18 3.40 1.79
C ILE A 37 5.61 4.34 2.93
N LEU A 38 6.89 4.35 3.28
CA LEU A 38 7.43 5.26 4.30
C LEU A 38 7.13 6.72 3.94
N ASN A 39 7.39 7.13 2.69
CA ASN A 39 7.10 8.48 2.19
C ASN A 39 5.60 8.84 2.28
N GLN A 40 4.71 7.87 2.15
CA GLN A 40 3.27 8.10 2.33
C GLN A 40 2.93 8.46 3.78
N THR A 41 3.56 7.82 4.75
CA THR A 41 3.27 7.99 6.19
C THR A 41 4.03 9.16 6.83
N LEU A 42 5.19 9.52 6.29
CA LEU A 42 5.98 10.68 6.74
C LEU A 42 5.16 11.97 6.72
N LEU A 43 4.37 12.17 5.67
CA LEU A 43 3.63 13.40 5.48
C LEU A 43 2.58 13.64 6.56
N ASN A 44 1.95 12.59 7.08
CA ASN A 44 0.92 12.72 8.12
C ASN A 44 1.45 13.46 9.36
N THR A 45 2.69 13.15 9.77
CA THR A 45 3.33 13.80 10.91
C THR A 45 3.88 15.18 10.57
N ALA A 46 4.31 15.39 9.30
CA ALA A 46 4.84 16.66 8.83
C ALA A 46 3.76 17.72 8.56
N LEU A 47 2.50 17.31 8.41
CA LEU A 47 1.41 18.15 7.93
C LEU A 47 1.21 19.45 8.75
N PRO A 48 1.22 19.46 10.11
CA PRO A 48 1.07 20.68 10.88
C PRO A 48 2.20 21.70 10.65
N HIS A 49 3.43 21.23 10.43
CA HIS A 49 4.57 22.09 10.14
C HIS A 49 4.49 22.69 8.73
N ILE A 50 4.06 21.90 7.75
CA ILE A 50 3.80 22.33 6.38
C ILE A 50 2.69 23.40 6.34
N MET A 51 1.61 23.18 7.11
CA MET A 51 0.50 24.14 7.20
C MET A 51 0.96 25.50 7.72
N ARG A 52 1.78 25.51 8.78
CA ARG A 52 2.30 26.75 9.37
C ARG A 52 3.25 27.48 8.40
N GLU A 53 4.20 26.77 7.79
CA GLU A 53 5.22 27.38 6.95
C GLU A 53 4.66 27.86 5.60
N LEU A 54 3.77 27.07 4.99
CA LEU A 54 3.15 27.42 3.70
C LEU A 54 1.88 28.26 3.86
N ASN A 55 1.47 28.57 5.08
CA ASN A 55 0.28 29.35 5.43
C ASN A 55 -0.99 28.83 4.75
N ILE A 56 -1.22 27.52 4.84
CA ILE A 56 -2.38 26.81 4.27
C ILE A 56 -3.26 26.24 5.37
N ASN A 57 -4.57 26.16 5.09
CA ASN A 57 -5.53 25.56 6.02
C ASN A 57 -5.50 24.02 5.97
N GLU A 58 -6.17 23.39 6.94
CA GLU A 58 -6.23 21.93 7.08
C GLU A 58 -6.82 21.25 5.85
N ASN A 59 -7.93 21.77 5.32
CA ASN A 59 -8.59 21.22 4.14
C ASN A 59 -7.68 21.21 2.90
N THR A 60 -6.91 22.30 2.69
CA THR A 60 -5.93 22.38 1.60
C THR A 60 -4.79 21.39 1.82
N SER A 61 -4.30 21.28 3.05
CA SER A 61 -3.19 20.40 3.37
C SER A 61 -3.53 18.91 3.21
N GLN A 62 -4.77 18.50 3.49
CA GLN A 62 -5.24 17.14 3.29
C GLN A 62 -5.15 16.68 1.83
N TRP A 63 -5.22 17.60 0.86
CA TRP A 63 -5.04 17.26 -0.55
C TRP A 63 -3.66 16.68 -0.87
N LEU A 64 -2.62 17.00 -0.08
CA LEU A 64 -1.30 16.40 -0.24
C LEU A 64 -1.34 14.88 0.03
N ILE A 65 -2.23 14.42 0.91
CA ILE A 65 -2.43 13.00 1.22
C ILE A 65 -3.44 12.40 0.25
N THR A 66 -4.62 13.00 0.13
CA THR A 66 -5.72 12.48 -0.69
C THR A 66 -5.34 12.45 -2.17
N GLY A 67 -4.70 13.49 -2.69
CA GLY A 67 -4.23 13.55 -4.07
C GLY A 67 -3.18 12.48 -4.38
N PHE A 68 -2.26 12.23 -3.44
CA PHE A 68 -1.31 11.12 -3.57
C PHE A 68 -2.02 9.77 -3.62
N MET A 69 -2.97 9.51 -2.70
CA MET A 69 -3.73 8.26 -2.65
C MET A 69 -4.58 8.07 -3.92
N LEU A 70 -5.17 9.15 -4.44
CA LEU A 70 -5.95 9.12 -5.67
C LEU A 70 -5.10 8.70 -6.87
N VAL A 71 -3.96 9.37 -7.08
CA VAL A 71 -3.04 9.03 -8.18
C VAL A 71 -2.49 7.62 -8.02
N ASN A 72 -2.10 7.23 -6.81
CA ASN A 72 -1.64 5.88 -6.50
C ASN A 72 -2.72 4.84 -6.84
N GLY A 73 -3.96 5.06 -6.43
CA GLY A 73 -5.10 4.17 -6.73
C GLY A 73 -5.37 4.02 -8.24
N VAL A 74 -5.21 5.10 -9.01
CA VAL A 74 -5.32 5.07 -10.49
C VAL A 74 -4.16 4.30 -11.12
N MET A 75 -2.96 4.44 -10.55
CA MET A 75 -1.76 3.77 -11.09
C MET A 75 -1.77 2.26 -10.88
N ILE A 76 -2.43 1.73 -9.85
CA ILE A 76 -2.47 0.28 -9.59
C ILE A 76 -3.05 -0.52 -10.78
N PRO A 77 -4.26 -0.23 -11.31
CA PRO A 77 -4.78 -0.91 -12.49
C PRO A 77 -3.93 -0.66 -13.74
N LEU A 78 -3.41 0.56 -13.91
CA LEU A 78 -2.56 0.90 -15.04
C LEU A 78 -1.24 0.14 -15.00
N THR A 79 -0.72 -0.15 -13.82
CA THR A 79 0.50 -0.94 -13.62
C THR A 79 0.35 -2.36 -14.14
N ALA A 80 -0.83 -2.98 -13.98
CA ALA A 80 -1.09 -4.31 -14.54
C ALA A 80 -0.90 -4.32 -16.07
N TYR A 81 -1.43 -3.31 -16.76
CA TYR A 81 -1.21 -3.13 -18.20
C TYR A 81 0.27 -2.85 -18.53
N LEU A 82 0.92 -1.98 -17.76
CA LEU A 82 2.33 -1.63 -17.98
C LEU A 82 3.25 -2.85 -17.82
N MET A 83 2.97 -3.74 -16.87
CA MET A 83 3.71 -5.00 -16.67
C MET A 83 3.56 -5.97 -17.85
N ASP A 84 2.43 -5.96 -18.55
CA ASP A 84 2.24 -6.75 -19.76
C ASP A 84 2.95 -6.15 -20.98
N LYS A 85 3.06 -4.82 -21.06
CA LYS A 85 3.60 -4.12 -22.24
C LYS A 85 5.08 -3.75 -22.12
N VAL A 86 5.57 -3.45 -20.93
CA VAL A 86 6.90 -2.92 -20.68
C VAL A 86 7.74 -3.97 -19.94
N LYS A 87 8.99 -4.12 -20.35
CA LYS A 87 9.93 -5.01 -19.65
C LYS A 87 10.17 -4.51 -18.22
N THR A 88 10.41 -5.44 -17.29
CA THR A 88 10.56 -5.15 -15.85
C THR A 88 11.58 -4.07 -15.55
N ARG A 89 12.75 -4.11 -16.21
CA ARG A 89 13.83 -3.15 -15.96
C ARG A 89 13.45 -1.71 -16.30
N PRO A 90 13.02 -1.34 -17.53
CA PRO A 90 12.61 0.02 -17.82
C PRO A 90 11.40 0.46 -17.01
N LEU A 91 10.47 -0.44 -16.70
CA LEU A 91 9.31 -0.12 -15.84
C LEU A 91 9.74 0.25 -14.43
N TYR A 92 10.65 -0.52 -13.82
CA TYR A 92 11.21 -0.20 -12.52
C TYR A 92 11.97 1.13 -12.53
N LEU A 93 12.84 1.34 -13.50
CA LEU A 93 13.64 2.57 -13.60
C LEU A 93 12.76 3.81 -13.81
N GLY A 94 11.72 3.68 -14.63
CA GLY A 94 10.73 4.75 -14.82
C GLY A 94 9.96 5.05 -13.53
N ALA A 95 9.51 4.03 -12.83
CA ALA A 95 8.78 4.18 -11.57
C ALA A 95 9.65 4.78 -10.46
N MET A 96 10.84 4.21 -10.24
CA MET A 96 11.76 4.69 -9.21
C MET A 96 12.35 6.06 -9.55
N GLY A 97 12.61 6.33 -10.86
CA GLY A 97 13.02 7.64 -11.34
C GLY A 97 11.94 8.70 -11.12
N SER A 98 10.68 8.39 -11.44
CA SER A 98 9.55 9.28 -11.16
C SER A 98 9.45 9.57 -9.64
N PHE A 99 9.53 8.53 -8.82
CA PHE A 99 9.48 8.69 -7.36
C PHE A 99 10.64 9.55 -6.83
N LEU A 100 11.86 9.34 -7.34
CA LEU A 100 13.05 10.13 -6.98
C LEU A 100 12.91 11.60 -7.39
N ILE A 101 12.50 11.86 -8.63
CA ILE A 101 12.27 13.24 -9.12
C ILE A 101 11.21 13.94 -8.26
N GLY A 102 10.08 13.27 -8.03
CA GLY A 102 9.03 13.81 -7.16
C GLY A 102 9.54 14.09 -5.74
N SER A 103 10.42 13.24 -5.19
CA SER A 103 10.99 13.43 -3.86
C SER A 103 11.96 14.62 -3.81
N ILE A 104 12.77 14.81 -4.86
CA ILE A 104 13.64 15.99 -4.99
C ILE A 104 12.81 17.27 -5.05
N VAL A 105 11.76 17.29 -5.89
CA VAL A 105 10.87 18.46 -6.02
C VAL A 105 10.16 18.74 -4.70
N ALA A 106 9.73 17.72 -3.95
CA ALA A 106 9.12 17.88 -2.65
C ALA A 106 10.08 18.48 -1.61
N ALA A 107 11.36 18.03 -1.61
CA ALA A 107 12.38 18.53 -0.69
C ALA A 107 12.69 20.04 -0.86
N ILE A 108 12.57 20.55 -2.09
CA ILE A 108 12.85 21.96 -2.42
C ILE A 108 11.59 22.79 -2.66
N ALA A 109 10.39 22.24 -2.39
CA ALA A 109 9.12 22.91 -2.70
C ALA A 109 8.98 24.25 -1.95
N PRO A 110 8.81 25.39 -2.67
CA PRO A 110 8.66 26.70 -2.05
C PRO A 110 7.21 27.00 -1.65
N ASN A 111 6.24 26.31 -2.22
CA ASN A 111 4.81 26.54 -2.01
C ASN A 111 3.99 25.25 -2.16
N PHE A 112 2.71 25.33 -1.77
CA PHE A 112 1.77 24.21 -1.84
C PHE A 112 1.63 23.63 -3.27
N GLY A 113 1.54 24.47 -4.31
CA GLY A 113 1.35 24.02 -5.69
C GLY A 113 2.50 23.12 -6.16
N VAL A 114 3.74 23.55 -5.93
CA VAL A 114 4.93 22.74 -6.26
C VAL A 114 4.97 21.45 -5.44
N LEU A 115 4.65 21.52 -4.14
CA LEU A 115 4.59 20.33 -3.29
C LEU A 115 3.50 19.36 -3.77
N MET A 116 2.35 19.86 -4.21
CA MET A 116 1.27 19.03 -4.76
C MET A 116 1.69 18.33 -6.06
N ILE A 117 2.36 19.04 -6.98
CA ILE A 117 2.93 18.45 -8.21
C ILE A 117 3.94 17.36 -7.84
N ALA A 118 4.82 17.63 -6.88
CA ALA A 118 5.79 16.65 -6.39
C ALA A 118 5.10 15.39 -5.88
N ARG A 119 4.00 15.52 -5.12
CA ARG A 119 3.19 14.41 -4.60
C ARG A 119 2.56 13.58 -5.70
N VAL A 120 2.06 14.23 -6.76
CA VAL A 120 1.52 13.54 -7.95
C VAL A 120 2.61 12.70 -8.63
N ILE A 121 3.80 13.29 -8.85
CA ILE A 121 4.92 12.60 -9.48
C ILE A 121 5.41 11.41 -8.62
N GLN A 122 5.50 11.60 -7.30
CA GLN A 122 5.82 10.52 -6.36
C GLN A 122 4.78 9.39 -6.41
N ALA A 123 3.49 9.74 -6.46
CA ALA A 123 2.40 8.76 -6.46
C ALA A 123 2.38 7.90 -7.73
N VAL A 124 2.73 8.46 -8.89
CA VAL A 124 2.91 7.70 -10.13
C VAL A 124 3.98 6.61 -9.94
N GLY A 125 5.13 6.97 -9.38
CA GLY A 125 6.19 6.01 -9.09
C GLY A 125 5.77 4.95 -8.06
N ALA A 126 5.24 5.37 -6.92
CA ALA A 126 4.81 4.50 -5.82
C ALA A 126 3.73 3.50 -6.27
N GLY A 127 2.76 3.94 -7.07
CA GLY A 127 1.68 3.09 -7.58
C GLY A 127 2.14 1.99 -8.53
N ILE A 128 3.32 2.14 -9.14
CA ILE A 128 3.95 1.10 -9.95
C ILE A 128 4.81 0.17 -9.08
N LEU A 129 5.57 0.72 -8.13
CA LEU A 129 6.55 -0.03 -7.35
C LEU A 129 5.94 -1.16 -6.51
N MET A 130 4.77 -0.93 -5.90
CA MET A 130 4.10 -1.92 -5.06
C MET A 130 3.64 -3.18 -5.83
N PRO A 131 2.82 -3.06 -6.90
CA PRO A 131 2.45 -4.23 -7.69
C PRO A 131 3.66 -4.88 -8.38
N LEU A 132 4.64 -4.09 -8.80
CA LEU A 132 5.85 -4.60 -9.44
C LEU A 132 6.70 -5.42 -8.46
N MET A 133 6.81 -5.01 -7.20
CA MET A 133 7.44 -5.79 -6.13
C MET A 133 6.74 -7.15 -5.97
N GLN A 134 5.42 -7.15 -5.82
CA GLN A 134 4.65 -8.39 -5.67
C GLN A 134 4.81 -9.31 -6.88
N PHE A 135 4.70 -8.77 -8.09
CA PHE A 135 4.93 -9.52 -9.33
C PHE A 135 6.33 -10.14 -9.36
N THR A 136 7.36 -9.39 -8.98
CA THR A 136 8.75 -9.87 -8.90
C THR A 136 8.88 -11.03 -7.93
N LEU A 137 8.32 -10.91 -6.74
CA LEU A 137 8.34 -11.97 -5.74
C LEU A 137 7.66 -13.25 -6.25
N PHE A 138 6.47 -13.13 -6.85
CA PHE A 138 5.77 -14.28 -7.43
C PHE A 138 6.51 -14.93 -8.60
N THR A 139 7.28 -14.15 -9.37
CA THR A 139 7.99 -14.64 -10.56
C THR A 139 9.33 -15.30 -10.20
N LEU A 140 10.06 -14.72 -9.23
CA LEU A 140 11.41 -15.18 -8.88
C LEU A 140 11.44 -16.28 -7.81
N PHE A 141 10.34 -16.52 -7.08
CA PHE A 141 10.25 -17.61 -6.11
C PHE A 141 9.41 -18.76 -6.66
N SER A 142 9.87 -19.98 -6.41
CA SER A 142 9.11 -21.20 -6.73
C SER A 142 7.80 -21.27 -5.92
N LYS A 143 6.85 -22.08 -6.35
CA LYS A 143 5.54 -22.20 -5.70
C LYS A 143 5.65 -22.56 -4.22
N GLU A 144 6.65 -23.38 -3.86
CA GLU A 144 6.93 -23.87 -2.52
C GLU A 144 7.46 -22.79 -1.57
N HIS A 145 7.99 -21.68 -2.11
CA HIS A 145 8.60 -20.58 -1.34
C HIS A 145 7.84 -19.26 -1.49
N ARG A 146 6.66 -19.26 -2.08
CA ARG A 146 5.85 -18.04 -2.28
C ARG A 146 5.31 -17.47 -0.98
N GLY A 147 5.00 -18.32 0.00
CA GLY A 147 4.58 -17.88 1.33
C GLY A 147 5.68 -17.05 2.00
N PHE A 148 6.91 -17.56 2.00
CA PHE A 148 8.06 -16.80 2.50
C PHE A 148 8.26 -15.47 1.76
N ALA A 149 8.17 -15.48 0.43
CA ALA A 149 8.30 -14.26 -0.38
C ALA A 149 7.22 -13.22 -0.05
N MET A 150 5.96 -13.67 0.11
CA MET A 150 4.86 -12.78 0.51
C MET A 150 5.00 -12.32 1.96
N GLY A 151 5.57 -13.13 2.84
CA GLY A 151 5.95 -12.71 4.18
C GLY A 151 6.96 -11.55 4.20
N LEU A 152 7.95 -11.56 3.28
CA LEU A 152 8.86 -10.42 3.10
C LEU A 152 8.13 -9.15 2.63
N ALA A 153 7.16 -9.30 1.70
CA ALA A 153 6.31 -8.19 1.30
C ALA A 153 5.48 -7.66 2.48
N GLY A 154 4.90 -8.57 3.26
CA GLY A 154 4.14 -8.24 4.47
C GLY A 154 4.98 -7.46 5.49
N LEU A 155 6.24 -7.87 5.72
CA LEU A 155 7.17 -7.14 6.57
C LEU A 155 7.31 -5.68 6.10
N VAL A 156 7.55 -5.45 4.82
CA VAL A 156 7.70 -4.09 4.25
C VAL A 156 6.42 -3.29 4.42
N ILE A 157 5.27 -3.87 4.08
CA ILE A 157 3.96 -3.19 4.12
C ILE A 157 3.58 -2.78 5.54
N GLN A 158 3.93 -3.58 6.54
CA GLN A 158 3.55 -3.32 7.93
C GLN A 158 4.58 -2.50 8.70
N PHE A 159 5.87 -2.68 8.39
CA PHE A 159 6.94 -2.05 9.13
C PHE A 159 7.15 -0.59 8.72
N ALA A 160 6.96 -0.26 7.44
CA ALA A 160 7.14 1.11 6.95
C ALA A 160 6.17 2.13 7.60
N PRO A 161 4.85 1.86 7.70
CA PRO A 161 3.93 2.77 8.39
C PRO A 161 4.20 2.90 9.90
N ALA A 162 4.75 1.86 10.52
CA ALA A 162 5.07 1.88 11.95
C ALA A 162 6.25 2.80 12.28
N ILE A 163 7.27 2.79 11.43
CA ILE A 163 8.46 3.62 11.61
C ILE A 163 8.20 5.07 11.17
N GLY A 164 7.36 5.27 10.16
CA GLY A 164 7.15 6.57 9.53
C GLY A 164 6.91 7.72 10.51
N PRO A 165 5.86 7.67 11.35
CA PRO A 165 5.55 8.73 12.29
C PRO A 165 6.67 8.99 13.30
N THR A 166 7.27 7.93 13.86
CA THR A 166 8.35 8.04 14.85
C THR A 166 9.61 8.66 14.21
N PHE A 167 10.00 8.19 13.04
CA PHE A 167 11.13 8.72 12.29
C PHE A 167 10.94 10.19 11.92
N THR A 168 9.76 10.54 11.46
CA THR A 168 9.43 11.92 11.07
C THR A 168 9.36 12.83 12.30
N GLY A 169 8.72 12.40 13.38
CA GLY A 169 8.61 13.16 14.62
C GLY A 169 9.98 13.54 15.17
N LEU A 170 10.90 12.58 15.29
CA LEU A 170 12.27 12.82 15.76
C LEU A 170 13.04 13.84 14.91
N ILE A 171 12.80 13.86 13.61
CA ILE A 171 13.47 14.80 12.71
C ILE A 171 12.82 16.19 12.78
N ILE A 172 11.49 16.27 12.73
CA ILE A 172 10.76 17.53 12.62
C ILE A 172 10.82 18.35 13.92
N ASP A 173 10.93 17.70 15.06
CA ASP A 173 11.09 18.40 16.34
C ASP A 173 12.37 19.25 16.39
N ASN A 174 13.40 18.90 15.59
CA ASN A 174 14.71 19.55 15.57
C ASN A 174 15.11 20.14 14.21
N ALA A 175 14.31 19.92 13.16
CA ALA A 175 14.67 20.30 11.81
C ALA A 175 13.42 20.64 10.96
N SER A 176 13.64 21.20 9.76
CA SER A 176 12.57 21.50 8.83
C SER A 176 11.84 20.23 8.35
N TRP A 177 10.54 20.36 8.07
CA TRP A 177 9.73 19.32 7.43
C TRP A 177 10.27 18.83 6.07
N ARG A 178 11.22 19.53 5.48
CA ARG A 178 11.91 19.13 4.24
C ARG A 178 12.94 18.02 4.46
N VAL A 179 13.51 17.93 5.67
CA VAL A 179 14.58 16.97 5.97
C VAL A 179 14.15 15.52 5.79
N PRO A 180 12.97 15.06 6.22
CA PRO A 180 12.45 13.74 5.88
C PRO A 180 12.44 13.44 4.37
N PHE A 181 12.05 14.42 3.53
CA PHE A 181 12.10 14.24 2.08
C PHE A 181 13.55 14.13 1.55
N ILE A 182 14.50 14.89 2.11
CA ILE A 182 15.92 14.78 1.75
C ILE A 182 16.45 13.37 2.07
N VAL A 183 16.08 12.81 3.22
CA VAL A 183 16.46 11.43 3.58
C VAL A 183 15.86 10.44 2.59
N ILE A 184 14.57 10.61 2.23
CA ILE A 184 13.92 9.79 1.19
C ILE A 184 14.65 9.90 -0.14
N VAL A 185 15.07 11.09 -0.56
CA VAL A 185 15.87 11.29 -1.78
C VAL A 185 17.16 10.48 -1.71
N GLY A 186 17.89 10.52 -0.60
CA GLY A 186 19.12 9.75 -0.42
C GLY A 186 18.90 8.24 -0.58
N ILE A 187 17.90 7.69 0.10
CA ILE A 187 17.58 6.26 0.04
C ILE A 187 17.08 5.88 -1.37
N ALA A 188 16.21 6.72 -1.97
CA ALA A 188 15.67 6.52 -3.30
C ALA A 188 16.76 6.53 -4.38
N LEU A 189 17.72 7.45 -4.28
CA LEU A 189 18.87 7.54 -5.20
C LEU A 189 19.74 6.28 -5.11
N VAL A 190 20.10 5.85 -3.90
CA VAL A 190 20.87 4.62 -3.68
C VAL A 190 20.12 3.42 -4.27
N THR A 191 18.83 3.31 -3.99
CA THR A 191 17.99 2.21 -4.48
C THR A 191 17.84 2.25 -6.01
N PHE A 192 17.74 3.45 -6.60
CA PHE A 192 17.70 3.64 -8.05
C PHE A 192 19.01 3.15 -8.73
N ILE A 193 20.16 3.52 -8.15
CA ILE A 193 21.48 3.11 -8.67
C ILE A 193 21.64 1.59 -8.58
N PHE A 194 21.33 0.99 -7.43
CA PHE A 194 21.37 -0.47 -7.29
C PHE A 194 20.40 -1.17 -8.24
N GLY A 195 19.20 -0.61 -8.44
CA GLY A 195 18.22 -1.13 -9.39
C GLY A 195 18.68 -1.03 -10.84
N PHE A 196 19.35 0.07 -11.20
CA PHE A 196 19.91 0.25 -12.53
C PHE A 196 20.94 -0.83 -12.89
N VAL A 197 21.78 -1.23 -11.92
CA VAL A 197 22.82 -2.26 -12.10
C VAL A 197 22.24 -3.68 -11.99
N SER A 198 21.31 -3.91 -11.06
CA SER A 198 20.93 -5.27 -10.66
C SER A 198 19.71 -5.82 -11.39
N ILE A 199 18.74 -4.94 -11.72
CA ILE A 199 17.46 -5.39 -12.27
C ILE A 199 17.64 -5.73 -13.76
N SER A 200 17.36 -6.99 -14.08
CA SER A 200 17.21 -7.49 -15.45
C SER A 200 15.72 -7.68 -15.78
N SER A 201 15.40 -7.68 -17.06
CA SER A 201 14.03 -7.96 -17.52
C SER A 201 13.80 -9.47 -17.53
N TYR A 202 12.83 -9.93 -16.77
CA TYR A 202 12.45 -11.34 -16.65
C TYR A 202 11.00 -11.61 -17.06
N ASN A 203 10.25 -10.58 -17.48
CA ASN A 203 8.92 -10.73 -18.04
C ASN A 203 8.96 -10.74 -19.58
N THR A 204 8.01 -11.48 -20.17
CA THR A 204 7.69 -11.43 -21.59
C THR A 204 6.64 -10.36 -21.82
N THR A 205 6.88 -9.49 -22.80
CA THR A 205 5.91 -8.44 -23.16
C THR A 205 4.91 -8.99 -24.16
N LYS A 206 3.66 -8.55 -24.03
CA LYS A 206 2.57 -8.84 -24.98
C LYS A 206 2.20 -7.58 -25.73
N GLU A 207 1.85 -7.72 -27.01
CA GLU A 207 1.26 -6.61 -27.76
C GLU A 207 -0.21 -6.42 -27.34
N THR A 208 -0.40 -5.66 -26.27
CA THR A 208 -1.73 -5.28 -25.79
C THR A 208 -2.00 -3.82 -26.12
N LYS A 209 -3.20 -3.52 -26.61
CA LYS A 209 -3.66 -2.14 -26.83
C LYS A 209 -4.27 -1.59 -25.56
N LEU A 210 -3.80 -0.42 -25.12
CA LEU A 210 -4.40 0.25 -23.97
C LEU A 210 -5.82 0.68 -24.26
N ASP A 211 -6.77 0.20 -23.49
CA ASP A 211 -8.12 0.72 -23.53
C ASP A 211 -8.22 2.04 -22.76
N LYS A 212 -7.98 3.15 -23.47
CA LYS A 212 -8.02 4.51 -22.90
C LYS A 212 -9.34 4.80 -22.17
N ARG A 213 -10.46 4.27 -22.66
CA ARG A 213 -11.79 4.48 -22.03
C ARG A 213 -11.84 3.81 -20.65
N SER A 214 -11.30 2.60 -20.51
CA SER A 214 -11.19 1.93 -19.21
C SER A 214 -10.33 2.70 -18.22
N VAL A 215 -9.23 3.29 -18.66
CA VAL A 215 -8.39 4.15 -17.81
C VAL A 215 -9.18 5.38 -17.35
N ILE A 216 -9.89 6.05 -18.26
CA ILE A 216 -10.72 7.22 -17.91
C ILE A 216 -11.81 6.85 -16.90
N TYR A 217 -12.55 5.75 -17.14
CA TYR A 217 -13.62 5.33 -16.23
C TYR A 217 -13.08 4.90 -14.87
N SER A 218 -11.95 4.20 -14.80
CA SER A 218 -11.34 3.85 -13.50
C SER A 218 -10.87 5.10 -12.76
N THR A 219 -10.19 6.02 -13.45
CA THR A 219 -9.70 7.27 -12.86
C THR A 219 -10.84 8.14 -12.32
N LEU A 220 -11.87 8.39 -13.15
CA LEU A 220 -13.00 9.20 -12.75
C LEU A 220 -13.85 8.50 -11.67
N GLY A 221 -14.11 7.21 -11.81
CA GLY A 221 -14.93 6.44 -10.87
C GLY A 221 -14.28 6.37 -9.49
N PHE A 222 -13.07 5.82 -9.40
CA PHE A 222 -12.38 5.71 -8.12
C PHE A 222 -11.94 7.08 -7.57
N GLY A 223 -11.54 8.02 -8.45
CA GLY A 223 -11.18 9.37 -8.05
C GLY A 223 -12.35 10.12 -7.41
N LEU A 224 -13.52 10.08 -8.04
CA LEU A 224 -14.72 10.71 -7.50
C LEU A 224 -15.21 10.04 -6.21
N MET A 225 -15.04 8.72 -6.08
CA MET A 225 -15.33 8.00 -4.85
C MET A 225 -14.44 8.46 -3.69
N LEU A 226 -13.13 8.53 -3.92
CA LEU A 226 -12.17 9.04 -2.93
C LEU A 226 -12.45 10.50 -2.55
N TYR A 227 -12.78 11.34 -3.54
CA TYR A 227 -13.20 12.72 -3.29
C TYR A 227 -14.45 12.79 -2.42
N ALA A 228 -15.46 11.98 -2.72
CA ALA A 228 -16.71 11.94 -1.97
C ALA A 228 -16.48 11.57 -0.50
N PHE A 229 -15.73 10.50 -0.23
CA PHE A 229 -15.42 10.08 1.14
C PHE A 229 -14.52 11.07 1.88
N SER A 230 -13.54 11.67 1.21
CA SER A 230 -12.70 12.72 1.79
C SER A 230 -13.54 13.95 2.16
N SER A 231 -14.44 14.36 1.27
CA SER A 231 -15.34 15.51 1.51
C SER A 231 -16.40 15.22 2.57
N ALA A 232 -16.82 13.96 2.73
CA ALA A 232 -17.78 13.55 3.73
C ALA A 232 -17.31 13.81 5.17
N GLY A 233 -16.00 13.75 5.42
CA GLY A 233 -15.40 14.08 6.71
C GLY A 233 -15.64 15.54 7.13
N ASN A 234 -15.68 16.46 6.17
CA ASN A 234 -15.85 17.89 6.42
C ASN A 234 -17.31 18.36 6.25
N LEU A 235 -18.01 17.87 5.23
CA LEU A 235 -19.35 18.31 4.86
C LEU A 235 -20.47 17.46 5.49
N GLY A 236 -20.10 16.28 6.03
CA GLY A 236 -21.05 15.28 6.49
C GLY A 236 -21.58 14.38 5.37
N PHE A 237 -21.94 13.14 5.72
CA PHE A 237 -22.44 12.15 4.76
C PHE A 237 -23.80 12.51 4.14
N SER A 238 -24.58 13.37 4.78
CA SER A 238 -25.90 13.81 4.28
C SER A 238 -25.82 14.97 3.29
N ASN A 239 -24.64 15.53 3.05
CA ASN A 239 -24.49 16.65 2.12
C ASN A 239 -24.78 16.22 0.68
N PRO A 240 -25.63 16.98 -0.08
CA PRO A 240 -25.98 16.64 -1.45
C PRO A 240 -24.77 16.46 -2.38
N ILE A 241 -23.71 17.25 -2.20
CA ILE A 241 -22.48 17.12 -3.01
C ILE A 241 -21.83 15.77 -2.80
N VAL A 242 -21.76 15.30 -1.54
CA VAL A 242 -21.20 13.99 -1.18
C VAL A 242 -22.06 12.87 -1.77
N LEU A 243 -23.37 12.93 -1.56
CA LEU A 243 -24.30 11.92 -2.09
C LEU A 243 -24.28 11.85 -3.62
N CYS A 244 -24.33 12.99 -4.31
CA CYS A 244 -24.24 13.04 -5.76
C CYS A 244 -22.88 12.48 -6.25
N SER A 245 -21.79 12.82 -5.59
CA SER A 245 -20.46 12.31 -5.94
C SER A 245 -20.36 10.80 -5.77
N VAL A 246 -20.91 10.24 -4.68
CA VAL A 246 -20.99 8.79 -4.47
C VAL A 246 -21.83 8.12 -5.57
N LEU A 247 -23.01 8.64 -5.86
CA LEU A 247 -23.91 8.06 -6.88
C LEU A 247 -23.27 8.08 -8.27
N ILE A 248 -22.69 9.21 -8.67
CA ILE A 248 -22.01 9.35 -9.98
C ILE A 248 -20.82 8.41 -10.04
N SER A 249 -20.01 8.33 -8.96
CA SER A 249 -18.88 7.42 -8.93
C SER A 249 -19.28 5.95 -9.07
N LEU A 250 -20.34 5.52 -8.39
CA LEU A 250 -20.89 4.16 -8.49
C LEU A 250 -21.37 3.84 -9.91
N ILE A 251 -22.02 4.79 -10.59
CA ILE A 251 -22.44 4.63 -11.99
C ILE A 251 -21.20 4.46 -12.90
N ILE A 252 -20.20 5.32 -12.76
CA ILE A 252 -18.98 5.24 -13.57
C ILE A 252 -18.21 3.93 -13.31
N ILE A 253 -18.10 3.52 -12.04
CA ILE A 253 -17.47 2.23 -11.66
C ILE A 253 -18.29 1.07 -12.24
N GLY A 254 -19.61 1.14 -12.22
CA GLY A 254 -20.49 0.13 -12.86
C GLY A 254 -20.25 0.02 -14.36
N ILE A 255 -20.11 1.15 -15.06
CA ILE A 255 -19.75 1.21 -16.49
C ILE A 255 -18.34 0.60 -16.71
N PHE A 256 -17.38 0.95 -15.85
CA PHE A 256 -16.04 0.37 -15.90
C PHE A 256 -16.06 -1.15 -15.73
N VAL A 257 -16.74 -1.67 -14.71
CA VAL A 257 -16.87 -3.12 -14.44
C VAL A 257 -17.52 -3.83 -15.63
N LYS A 258 -18.66 -3.33 -16.13
CA LYS A 258 -19.34 -3.89 -17.31
C LYS A 258 -18.38 -3.96 -18.49
N ARG A 259 -17.61 -2.89 -18.72
CA ARG A 259 -16.64 -2.85 -19.81
C ARG A 259 -15.53 -3.88 -19.62
N GLN A 260 -14.95 -4.02 -18.40
CA GLN A 260 -13.89 -4.99 -18.12
C GLN A 260 -14.32 -6.45 -18.34
N ILE A 261 -15.60 -6.75 -18.13
CA ILE A 261 -16.14 -8.10 -18.35
C ILE A 261 -16.38 -8.37 -19.84
N THR A 262 -16.68 -7.32 -20.63
CA THR A 262 -17.16 -7.46 -22.03
C THR A 262 -16.02 -7.43 -23.04
N ILE A 263 -14.97 -6.60 -22.82
CA ILE A 263 -13.89 -6.45 -23.81
C ILE A 263 -12.94 -7.65 -23.82
N SER A 264 -12.33 -7.91 -24.98
CA SER A 264 -11.39 -9.03 -25.17
C SER A 264 -10.06 -8.85 -24.43
N ASN A 265 -9.56 -7.62 -24.34
CA ASN A 265 -8.32 -7.28 -23.64
C ASN A 265 -8.61 -6.28 -22.49
N PRO A 266 -9.15 -6.75 -21.36
CA PRO A 266 -9.48 -5.89 -20.23
C PRO A 266 -8.23 -5.38 -19.52
N LEU A 267 -8.31 -4.16 -18.96
CA LEU A 267 -7.27 -3.59 -18.06
C LEU A 267 -7.13 -4.45 -16.80
N LEU A 268 -8.26 -4.92 -16.27
CA LEU A 268 -8.36 -5.85 -15.15
C LEU A 268 -9.27 -7.01 -15.54
N ASN A 269 -8.78 -8.23 -15.44
CA ASN A 269 -9.59 -9.40 -15.73
C ASN A 269 -10.56 -9.71 -14.58
N LEU A 270 -11.69 -8.99 -14.54
CA LEU A 270 -12.71 -9.18 -13.49
C LEU A 270 -13.44 -10.52 -13.58
N LYS A 271 -13.30 -11.29 -14.67
CA LYS A 271 -13.85 -12.65 -14.77
C LYS A 271 -13.30 -13.62 -13.72
N ILE A 272 -12.15 -13.26 -13.08
CA ILE A 272 -11.58 -14.04 -11.99
C ILE A 272 -12.52 -14.11 -10.77
N PHE A 273 -13.42 -13.12 -10.59
CA PHE A 273 -14.44 -13.13 -9.53
C PHE A 273 -15.53 -14.20 -9.72
N ASN A 274 -15.64 -14.83 -10.91
CA ASN A 274 -16.48 -16.00 -11.12
C ASN A 274 -15.95 -17.22 -10.34
N ASN A 275 -14.66 -17.23 -9.97
CA ASN A 275 -14.11 -18.24 -9.08
C ASN A 275 -14.51 -17.89 -7.63
N LYS A 276 -15.35 -18.76 -7.04
CA LYS A 276 -15.87 -18.56 -5.67
C LYS A 276 -14.75 -18.43 -4.62
N ILE A 277 -13.67 -19.22 -4.75
CA ILE A 277 -12.53 -19.18 -3.81
C ILE A 277 -11.87 -17.79 -3.88
N PHE A 278 -11.63 -17.27 -5.07
CA PHE A 278 -11.05 -15.94 -5.25
C PHE A 278 -11.97 -14.84 -4.69
N CYS A 279 -13.27 -14.93 -4.96
CA CYS A 279 -14.25 -13.96 -4.46
C CYS A 279 -14.27 -13.93 -2.93
N PHE A 280 -14.41 -15.09 -2.28
CA PHE A 280 -14.39 -15.18 -0.81
C PHE A 280 -13.06 -14.71 -0.22
N SER A 281 -11.92 -15.08 -0.81
CA SER A 281 -10.61 -14.64 -0.34
C SER A 281 -10.46 -13.11 -0.42
N THR A 282 -10.96 -12.51 -1.51
CA THR A 282 -10.92 -11.04 -1.67
C THR A 282 -11.79 -10.34 -0.63
N ILE A 283 -13.03 -10.81 -0.42
CA ILE A 283 -13.93 -10.25 0.61
C ILE A 283 -13.29 -10.39 1.99
N THR A 284 -12.75 -11.56 2.30
CA THR A 284 -12.04 -11.81 3.57
C THR A 284 -10.87 -10.84 3.76
N SER A 285 -10.05 -10.63 2.72
CA SER A 285 -8.94 -9.68 2.77
C SER A 285 -9.41 -8.25 2.99
N MET A 286 -10.53 -7.84 2.37
CA MET A 286 -11.13 -6.51 2.60
C MET A 286 -11.59 -6.35 4.05
N ILE A 287 -12.24 -7.36 4.64
CA ILE A 287 -12.67 -7.33 6.04
C ILE A 287 -11.47 -7.23 6.98
N ILE A 288 -10.40 -8.00 6.73
CA ILE A 288 -9.16 -7.92 7.51
C ILE A 288 -8.55 -6.52 7.42
N MET A 289 -8.47 -5.93 6.23
CA MET A 289 -7.95 -4.57 6.05
C MET A 289 -8.78 -3.52 6.80
N LEU A 290 -10.11 -3.59 6.74
CA LEU A 290 -11.00 -2.74 7.53
C LEU A 290 -10.76 -2.91 9.03
N SER A 291 -10.64 -4.16 9.46
CA SER A 291 -10.32 -4.50 10.85
C SER A 291 -8.97 -3.93 11.30
N MET A 292 -7.97 -3.83 10.42
CA MET A 292 -6.67 -3.25 10.75
C MET A 292 -6.72 -1.73 10.88
N VAL A 293 -7.36 -1.05 9.94
CA VAL A 293 -7.37 0.42 9.86
C VAL A 293 -8.16 1.01 11.02
N GLY A 294 -9.29 0.42 11.40
CA GLY A 294 -10.15 0.92 12.47
C GLY A 294 -9.41 1.17 13.79
N PRO A 295 -8.84 0.14 14.42
CA PRO A 295 -8.08 0.32 15.67
C PRO A 295 -6.81 1.17 15.53
N ALA A 296 -6.16 1.16 14.36
CA ALA A 296 -5.00 2.01 14.12
C ALA A 296 -5.34 3.52 14.20
N LEU A 297 -6.59 3.89 13.89
CA LEU A 297 -7.09 5.26 14.04
C LEU A 297 -7.68 5.50 15.44
N LEU A 298 -8.47 4.55 15.94
CA LEU A 298 -9.24 4.74 17.18
C LEU A 298 -8.37 4.69 18.44
N ILE A 299 -7.35 3.83 18.47
CA ILE A 299 -6.49 3.68 19.66
C ILE A 299 -5.71 4.98 19.97
N PRO A 300 -5.06 5.66 19.01
CA PRO A 300 -4.44 6.96 19.29
C PRO A 300 -5.43 8.00 19.78
N LEU A 301 -6.62 8.07 19.20
CA LEU A 301 -7.67 9.00 19.65
C LEU A 301 -8.12 8.69 21.07
N TYR A 302 -8.32 7.41 21.39
CA TYR A 302 -8.67 7.00 22.76
C TYR A 302 -7.57 7.33 23.75
N VAL A 303 -6.30 7.05 23.43
CA VAL A 303 -5.14 7.33 24.32
C VAL A 303 -4.99 8.82 24.56
N GLN A 304 -5.19 9.66 23.54
CA GLN A 304 -5.03 11.11 23.67
C GLN A 304 -6.26 11.77 24.29
N ASN A 305 -7.46 11.43 23.85
CA ASN A 305 -8.68 12.14 24.24
C ASN A 305 -9.34 11.57 25.52
N ALA A 306 -9.31 10.24 25.72
CA ALA A 306 -9.95 9.59 26.86
C ALA A 306 -8.96 9.38 28.03
N LEU A 307 -7.72 8.98 27.75
CA LEU A 307 -6.69 8.80 28.79
C LEU A 307 -5.86 10.07 29.06
N GLY A 308 -5.99 11.11 28.24
CA GLY A 308 -5.23 12.37 28.41
C GLY A 308 -3.72 12.24 28.23
N LEU A 309 -3.25 11.16 27.55
CA LEU A 309 -1.83 10.89 27.38
C LEU A 309 -1.27 11.59 26.12
N SER A 310 0.05 11.71 26.04
CA SER A 310 0.72 12.38 24.93
C SER A 310 0.59 11.62 23.60
N ALA A 311 0.76 12.34 22.49
CA ALA A 311 0.81 11.74 21.15
C ALA A 311 1.96 10.71 21.03
N LEU A 312 3.10 10.96 21.71
CA LEU A 312 4.21 10.00 21.75
C LEU A 312 3.77 8.66 22.37
N LEU A 313 3.08 8.71 23.52
CA LEU A 313 2.58 7.50 24.19
C LEU A 313 1.55 6.78 23.33
N SER A 314 0.69 7.49 22.59
CA SER A 314 -0.25 6.86 21.67
C SER A 314 0.45 6.10 20.54
N GLY A 315 1.56 6.63 20.01
CA GLY A 315 2.42 5.95 19.05
C GLY A 315 3.10 4.70 19.62
N LEU A 316 3.56 4.77 20.87
CA LEU A 316 4.19 3.66 21.57
C LEU A 316 3.23 2.49 21.86
N VAL A 317 1.92 2.70 21.91
CA VAL A 317 0.94 1.60 21.98
C VAL A 317 0.93 0.79 20.69
N ILE A 318 1.01 1.46 19.54
CA ILE A 318 0.90 0.82 18.23
C ILE A 318 2.22 0.17 17.80
N MET A 319 3.36 0.77 18.15
CA MET A 319 4.68 0.40 17.66
C MET A 319 5.05 -1.07 17.94
N PRO A 320 4.88 -1.65 19.16
CA PRO A 320 5.21 -3.05 19.41
C PRO A 320 4.37 -4.01 18.55
N GLY A 321 3.08 -3.72 18.37
CA GLY A 321 2.20 -4.50 17.52
C GLY A 321 2.64 -4.52 16.05
N ALA A 322 3.03 -3.36 15.52
CA ALA A 322 3.50 -3.26 14.15
C ALA A 322 4.85 -3.99 13.93
N ILE A 323 5.77 -3.91 14.91
CA ILE A 323 7.04 -4.65 14.87
C ILE A 323 6.76 -6.17 14.88
N ILE A 324 5.91 -6.63 15.80
CA ILE A 324 5.52 -8.05 15.88
C ILE A 324 4.89 -8.51 14.56
N ASN A 325 3.95 -7.74 14.01
CA ASN A 325 3.31 -8.08 12.73
C ASN A 325 4.34 -8.19 11.60
N GLY A 326 5.23 -7.21 11.45
CA GLY A 326 6.26 -7.23 10.43
C GLY A 326 7.20 -8.43 10.53
N ILE A 327 7.70 -8.73 11.73
CA ILE A 327 8.59 -9.88 11.97
C ILE A 327 7.82 -11.19 11.73
N MET A 328 6.63 -11.31 12.33
CA MET A 328 5.84 -12.53 12.24
C MET A 328 5.34 -12.82 10.83
N SER A 329 5.12 -11.83 9.98
CA SER A 329 4.71 -12.05 8.59
C SER A 329 5.71 -12.94 7.82
N VAL A 330 7.01 -12.82 8.10
CA VAL A 330 8.05 -13.66 7.49
C VAL A 330 7.97 -15.09 8.02
N PHE A 331 7.76 -15.27 9.33
CA PHE A 331 7.62 -16.61 9.93
C PHE A 331 6.32 -17.26 9.48
N THR A 332 5.22 -16.54 9.49
CA THR A 332 3.91 -17.02 9.01
C THR A 332 3.99 -17.44 7.54
N GLY A 333 4.73 -16.69 6.70
CA GLY A 333 4.99 -17.09 5.33
C GLY A 333 5.71 -18.45 5.21
N LYS A 334 6.70 -18.72 6.07
CA LYS A 334 7.38 -20.03 6.12
C LYS A 334 6.45 -21.14 6.65
N PHE A 335 5.64 -20.83 7.66
CA PHE A 335 4.65 -21.79 8.17
C PHE A 335 3.58 -22.10 7.13
N TYR A 336 3.15 -21.09 6.36
CA TYR A 336 2.25 -21.29 5.24
C TYR A 336 2.82 -22.27 4.20
N ASP A 337 4.08 -22.10 3.83
CA ASP A 337 4.74 -22.98 2.86
C ASP A 337 4.83 -24.43 3.39
N LYS A 338 4.94 -24.63 4.73
CA LYS A 338 5.10 -25.96 5.35
C LYS A 338 3.77 -26.63 5.70
N TYR A 339 2.82 -25.90 6.28
CA TYR A 339 1.58 -26.43 6.88
C TYR A 339 0.32 -26.08 6.09
N GLY A 340 0.45 -25.19 5.09
CA GLY A 340 -0.68 -24.68 4.32
C GLY A 340 -1.49 -23.59 5.05
N PRO A 341 -2.55 -23.06 4.39
CA PRO A 341 -3.29 -21.91 4.90
C PRO A 341 -4.26 -22.22 6.05
N ARG A 342 -4.80 -23.46 6.12
CA ARG A 342 -5.91 -23.77 7.03
C ARG A 342 -5.61 -23.51 8.50
N PRO A 343 -4.55 -24.08 9.12
CA PRO A 343 -4.30 -23.87 10.55
C PRO A 343 -4.01 -22.39 10.87
N LEU A 344 -3.30 -21.69 9.98
CA LEU A 344 -2.93 -20.27 10.17
C LEU A 344 -4.16 -19.37 10.14
N ILE A 345 -5.06 -19.59 9.18
CA ILE A 345 -6.30 -18.82 9.06
C ILE A 345 -7.18 -19.03 10.31
N PHE A 346 -7.38 -20.26 10.76
CA PHE A 346 -8.21 -20.53 11.94
C PHE A 346 -7.64 -19.91 13.21
N THR A 347 -6.35 -20.10 13.47
CA THR A 347 -5.70 -19.52 14.66
C THR A 347 -5.68 -18.00 14.61
N GLY A 348 -5.37 -17.43 13.44
CA GLY A 348 -5.37 -15.98 13.22
C GLY A 348 -6.76 -15.37 13.44
N PHE A 349 -7.82 -15.94 12.88
CA PHE A 349 -9.18 -15.44 13.09
C PHE A 349 -9.65 -15.53 14.54
N ILE A 350 -9.41 -16.67 15.22
CA ILE A 350 -9.79 -16.80 16.63
C ILE A 350 -9.12 -15.72 17.47
N LEU A 351 -7.81 -15.53 17.31
CA LEU A 351 -7.08 -14.49 18.02
C LEU A 351 -7.53 -13.09 17.66
N LEU A 352 -7.74 -12.81 16.37
CA LEU A 352 -8.19 -11.50 15.89
C LEU A 352 -9.55 -11.12 16.46
N ILE A 353 -10.52 -12.06 16.43
CA ILE A 353 -11.86 -11.86 16.98
C ILE A 353 -11.79 -11.64 18.49
N SER A 354 -11.06 -12.50 19.22
CA SER A 354 -10.91 -12.40 20.67
C SER A 354 -10.28 -11.08 21.09
N CYS A 355 -9.17 -10.66 20.45
CA CYS A 355 -8.52 -9.40 20.78
C CYS A 355 -9.37 -8.18 20.38
N THR A 356 -10.08 -8.24 19.26
CA THR A 356 -10.97 -7.15 18.85
C THR A 356 -12.16 -7.03 19.82
N PHE A 357 -12.71 -8.16 20.28
CA PHE A 357 -13.77 -8.17 21.28
C PHE A 357 -13.29 -7.58 22.62
N LEU A 358 -12.07 -7.91 23.07
CA LEU A 358 -11.48 -7.33 24.27
C LEU A 358 -11.28 -5.80 24.18
N LEU A 359 -11.04 -5.26 22.97
CA LEU A 359 -10.98 -3.82 22.78
C LEU A 359 -12.34 -3.12 22.91
N CYS A 360 -13.45 -3.84 22.83
CA CYS A 360 -14.79 -3.27 23.06
C CYS A 360 -15.08 -2.97 24.55
N PHE A 361 -14.27 -3.51 25.47
CA PHE A 361 -14.41 -3.29 26.92
C PHE A 361 -13.47 -2.22 27.49
N LEU A 362 -12.88 -1.39 26.65
CA LEU A 362 -12.03 -0.29 27.09
C LEU A 362 -12.83 0.73 27.91
N LYS A 363 -12.26 1.13 29.06
CA LYS A 363 -12.79 2.15 29.99
C LYS A 363 -11.73 3.21 30.23
N VAL A 364 -12.14 4.36 30.75
CA VAL A 364 -11.25 5.50 31.03
C VAL A 364 -10.12 5.15 32.02
N ASP A 365 -10.31 4.11 32.82
CA ASP A 365 -9.35 3.57 33.79
C ASP A 365 -8.53 2.37 33.27
N THR A 366 -8.65 2.04 31.96
CA THR A 366 -7.93 0.89 31.36
C THR A 366 -6.42 1.14 31.40
N SER A 367 -5.67 0.15 31.90
CA SER A 367 -4.21 0.22 31.96
C SER A 367 -3.59 0.36 30.57
N TYR A 368 -2.61 1.27 30.48
CA TYR A 368 -1.82 1.50 29.27
C TYR A 368 -1.12 0.21 28.77
N THR A 369 -0.58 -0.60 29.72
CA THR A 369 0.06 -1.89 29.39
C THR A 369 -0.92 -2.88 28.77
N TYR A 370 -2.17 -2.92 29.23
CA TYR A 370 -3.22 -3.75 28.67
C TYR A 370 -3.46 -3.45 27.18
N LEU A 371 -3.50 -2.15 26.83
CA LEU A 371 -3.65 -1.72 25.42
C LEU A 371 -2.51 -2.21 24.55
N ILE A 372 -1.26 -2.05 25.02
CA ILE A 372 -0.07 -2.50 24.29
C ILE A 372 -0.14 -4.01 24.04
N VAL A 373 -0.41 -4.79 25.08
CA VAL A 373 -0.43 -6.27 24.98
C VAL A 373 -1.53 -6.74 24.04
N ILE A 374 -2.76 -6.24 24.21
CA ILE A 374 -3.87 -6.66 23.34
C ILE A 374 -3.64 -6.26 21.89
N TYR A 375 -3.16 -5.03 21.67
CA TYR A 375 -2.86 -4.59 20.31
C TYR A 375 -1.73 -5.40 19.69
N ALA A 376 -0.70 -5.75 20.45
CA ALA A 376 0.41 -6.57 19.99
C ALA A 376 -0.03 -8.00 19.62
N ILE A 377 -0.85 -8.65 20.45
CA ILE A 377 -1.42 -9.99 20.16
C ILE A 377 -2.35 -9.90 18.93
N ARG A 378 -3.14 -8.85 18.84
CA ARG A 378 -4.02 -8.63 17.69
C ARG A 378 -3.23 -8.48 16.38
N MET A 379 -2.13 -7.73 16.40
CA MET A 379 -1.26 -7.55 15.23
C MET A 379 -0.49 -8.84 14.88
N PHE A 380 -0.14 -9.66 15.87
CA PHE A 380 0.33 -11.02 15.64
C PHE A 380 -0.72 -11.88 14.93
N ALA A 381 -1.97 -11.79 15.32
CA ALA A 381 -3.07 -12.54 14.70
C ALA A 381 -3.30 -12.18 13.22
N VAL A 382 -3.00 -10.95 12.85
CA VAL A 382 -3.13 -10.44 11.46
C VAL A 382 -1.98 -10.93 10.56
N SER A 383 -0.80 -11.17 11.13
CA SER A 383 0.39 -11.60 10.38
C SER A 383 0.24 -13.01 9.79
#